data_5f7453e188036db1e1d6d0f5c06d23df
#
_entry.id   5f7453e188036db1e1d6d0f5c06d23df
#
_cell.length_a   1.000
_cell.length_b   1.000
_cell.length_c   1.000
_cell.angle_alpha   90.00
_cell.angle_beta   90.00
_cell.angle_gamma   90.00
#
_symmetry.space_group_name_H-M   'P 1'
#
loop_
_entity.id
_entity.type
_entity.pdbx_description
1 polymer ?
#
loop_
_entity_poly.entity_id
_entity_poly.type
_entity_poly.pdbx_seq_one_letter_code
_entity_poly.pdbx_strand_id
1 'polypeptide(L)'
;INREKAFLAPERIRIVTDYILTHFDKKTYRGDKTYTFSVLKNVSEVASASGRQQIDEIKQKQRVSGFNSIFAVSGVDAAKLYYAEFQRQMAEHPQRRLKIAVIYSYGANEEETDGILDEENTEDTSALDRNSRDFLDAAIRDYNEMFRTNYSADGDKFQNYYKDVSLRM
;
A
#
# COMPACT_ATOMS: atom_id res chain seq x y z
N ILE A 1 -11.17 -8.91 -28.02
CA ILE A 1 -11.54 -8.20 -26.76
C ILE A 1 -10.24 -7.70 -26.15
N ASN A 2 -10.09 -6.37 -26.05
CA ASN A 2 -8.93 -5.79 -25.38
C ASN A 2 -9.08 -6.02 -23.86
N ARG A 3 -8.28 -6.96 -23.32
CA ARG A 3 -8.33 -7.36 -21.90
C ARG A 3 -8.03 -6.19 -20.98
N GLU A 4 -7.09 -5.35 -21.35
CA GLU A 4 -6.71 -4.18 -20.56
C GLU A 4 -7.88 -3.21 -20.35
N LYS A 5 -8.59 -2.85 -21.45
CA LYS A 5 -9.81 -2.03 -21.35
C LYS A 5 -10.90 -2.66 -20.49
N ALA A 6 -11.01 -4.00 -20.51
CA ALA A 6 -11.97 -4.70 -19.68
C ALA A 6 -11.60 -4.64 -18.18
N PHE A 7 -10.30 -4.69 -17.85
CA PHE A 7 -9.82 -4.58 -16.47
C PHE A 7 -9.98 -3.17 -15.90
N LEU A 8 -9.87 -2.14 -16.74
CA LEU A 8 -10.00 -0.73 -16.34
C LEU A 8 -11.42 -0.19 -16.51
N ALA A 9 -12.40 -1.03 -16.87
CA ALA A 9 -13.80 -0.59 -17.03
C ALA A 9 -14.35 -0.05 -15.70
N PRO A 10 -14.90 1.19 -15.68
CA PRO A 10 -15.36 1.84 -14.44
C PRO A 10 -16.37 1.01 -13.65
N GLU A 11 -17.29 0.36 -14.34
CA GLU A 11 -18.30 -0.49 -13.69
C GLU A 11 -17.67 -1.70 -12.99
N ARG A 12 -16.65 -2.32 -13.60
CA ARG A 12 -15.89 -3.40 -12.97
C ARG A 12 -15.18 -2.93 -11.70
N ILE A 13 -14.50 -1.79 -11.78
CA ILE A 13 -13.78 -1.19 -10.64
C ILE A 13 -14.76 -0.93 -9.51
N ARG A 14 -15.90 -0.31 -9.81
CA ARG A 14 -16.97 -0.04 -8.85
C ARG A 14 -17.45 -1.31 -8.14
N ILE A 15 -17.80 -2.35 -8.90
CA ILE A 15 -18.32 -3.61 -8.37
C ILE A 15 -17.26 -4.33 -7.53
N VAL A 16 -16.02 -4.41 -8.00
CA VAL A 16 -14.93 -5.08 -7.27
C VAL A 16 -14.65 -4.36 -5.95
N THR A 17 -14.60 -3.03 -5.98
CA THR A 17 -14.40 -2.22 -4.77
C THR A 17 -15.52 -2.42 -3.76
N ASP A 18 -16.78 -2.36 -4.19
CA ASP A 18 -17.93 -2.60 -3.31
C ASP A 18 -17.90 -4.01 -2.72
N TYR A 19 -17.56 -5.01 -3.53
CA TYR A 19 -17.42 -6.39 -3.05
C TYR A 19 -16.34 -6.51 -1.98
N ILE A 20 -15.18 -5.91 -2.19
CA ILE A 20 -14.07 -5.92 -1.21
C ILE A 20 -14.52 -5.26 0.09
N LEU A 21 -15.06 -4.03 0.03
CA LEU A 21 -15.49 -3.29 1.21
C LEU A 21 -16.61 -4.01 1.99
N THR A 22 -17.54 -4.66 1.27
CA THR A 22 -18.66 -5.39 1.89
C THR A 22 -18.21 -6.67 2.59
N HIS A 23 -17.20 -7.34 2.03
CA HIS A 23 -16.81 -8.67 2.51
C HIS A 23 -15.47 -8.67 3.26
N PHE A 24 -14.83 -7.52 3.45
CA PHE A 24 -13.51 -7.42 4.05
C PHE A 24 -13.43 -8.10 5.40
N ASP A 25 -14.32 -7.74 6.32
CA ASP A 25 -14.30 -8.25 7.68
C ASP A 25 -14.51 -9.78 7.72
N LYS A 26 -15.39 -10.29 6.89
CA LYS A 26 -15.62 -11.74 6.78
C LYS A 26 -14.41 -12.48 6.20
N LYS A 27 -13.81 -11.92 5.13
CA LYS A 27 -12.68 -12.56 4.43
C LYS A 27 -11.38 -12.48 5.21
N THR A 28 -11.21 -11.45 6.01
CA THR A 28 -10.03 -11.27 6.88
C THR A 28 -10.26 -11.76 8.31
N TYR A 29 -11.41 -12.40 8.60
CA TYR A 29 -11.78 -12.87 9.94
C TYR A 29 -11.80 -11.78 11.02
N ARG A 30 -12.03 -10.52 10.64
CA ARG A 30 -12.16 -9.42 11.58
C ARG A 30 -13.46 -9.59 12.38
N GLY A 31 -13.34 -9.67 13.70
CA GLY A 31 -14.46 -9.96 14.59
C GLY A 31 -14.64 -11.44 14.96
N ASP A 32 -14.25 -12.38 14.10
CA ASP A 32 -14.43 -13.82 14.34
C ASP A 32 -13.25 -14.46 15.06
N LYS A 33 -12.02 -13.99 14.75
CA LYS A 33 -10.79 -14.54 15.33
C LYS A 33 -9.94 -13.44 15.92
N THR A 34 -9.41 -13.71 17.10
CA THR A 34 -8.44 -12.83 17.76
C THR A 34 -7.16 -13.60 18.05
N TYR A 35 -6.05 -12.91 17.86
CA TYR A 35 -4.72 -13.44 18.05
C TYR A 35 -3.91 -12.53 18.98
N THR A 36 -2.94 -13.10 19.69
CA THR A 36 -1.99 -12.31 20.47
C THR A 36 -0.67 -12.25 19.71
N PHE A 37 -0.32 -11.06 19.28
CA PHE A 37 0.94 -10.80 18.58
C PHE A 37 1.84 -9.85 19.36
N SER A 38 3.14 -9.94 19.09
CA SER A 38 4.11 -8.92 19.48
C SER A 38 4.11 -7.82 18.42
N VAL A 39 3.35 -6.77 18.68
CA VAL A 39 3.22 -5.63 17.76
C VAL A 39 4.35 -4.64 18.01
N LEU A 40 5.03 -4.20 16.96
CA LEU A 40 6.04 -3.16 17.02
C LEU A 40 5.37 -1.80 17.28
N LYS A 41 5.81 -1.09 18.32
CA LYS A 41 5.22 0.20 18.73
C LYS A 41 5.90 1.40 18.10
N ASN A 42 7.19 1.32 17.90
CA ASN A 42 8.00 2.38 17.30
C ASN A 42 8.29 2.15 15.82
N VAL A 43 7.26 1.74 15.06
CA VAL A 43 7.38 1.39 13.63
C VAL A 43 8.08 2.48 12.83
N SER A 44 7.62 3.74 12.96
CA SER A 44 8.15 4.85 12.16
C SER A 44 9.60 5.20 12.51
N GLU A 45 10.01 5.01 13.76
CA GLU A 45 11.39 5.20 14.20
C GLU A 45 12.30 4.13 13.58
N VAL A 46 11.87 2.86 13.65
CA VAL A 46 12.60 1.72 13.07
C VAL A 46 12.66 1.84 11.54
N ALA A 47 11.56 2.23 10.91
CA ALA A 47 11.51 2.41 9.44
C ALA A 47 12.45 3.51 8.96
N SER A 48 12.59 4.59 9.75
CA SER A 48 13.41 5.76 9.40
C SER A 48 14.87 5.64 9.85
N ALA A 49 15.24 4.54 10.51
CA ALA A 49 16.62 4.31 10.94
C ALA A 49 17.55 4.19 9.73
N SER A 50 18.60 5.02 9.68
CA SER A 50 19.66 4.88 8.70
C SER A 50 20.58 3.71 9.08
N GLY A 51 21.23 3.07 8.10
CA GLY A 51 22.03 1.85 8.30
C GLY A 51 23.17 1.91 9.35
N ARG A 52 23.42 3.07 9.95
CA ARG A 52 24.37 3.29 11.05
C ARG A 52 23.70 3.50 12.41
N GLN A 53 22.37 3.73 12.43
CA GLN A 53 21.61 3.89 13.66
C GLN A 53 20.88 2.59 13.98
N GLN A 54 21.30 1.94 15.04
CA GLN A 54 20.57 0.80 15.59
C GLN A 54 19.48 1.35 16.52
N ILE A 55 18.23 1.24 16.09
CA ILE A 55 17.08 1.58 16.93
C ILE A 55 16.51 0.30 17.50
N ASP A 56 16.38 0.24 18.82
CA ASP A 56 15.79 -0.90 19.50
C ASP A 56 14.30 -1.02 19.16
N GLU A 57 13.89 -2.21 18.77
CA GLU A 57 12.48 -2.52 18.51
C GLU A 57 11.69 -2.62 19.81
N ILE A 58 10.73 -1.73 20.01
CA ILE A 58 9.82 -1.76 21.15
C ILE A 58 8.61 -2.63 20.78
N LYS A 59 8.60 -3.87 21.25
CA LYS A 59 7.52 -4.83 21.01
C LYS A 59 6.58 -4.93 22.20
N GLN A 60 5.29 -4.91 21.94
CA GLN A 60 4.25 -5.11 22.94
C GLN A 60 3.29 -6.21 22.51
N LYS A 61 3.02 -7.15 23.40
CA LYS A 61 1.96 -8.14 23.17
C LYS A 61 0.60 -7.41 23.10
N GLN A 62 -0.08 -7.57 22.00
CA GLN A 62 -1.38 -6.99 21.75
C GLN A 62 -2.33 -8.01 21.17
N ARG A 63 -3.58 -7.98 21.64
CA ARG A 63 -4.66 -8.75 21.03
C ARG A 63 -5.13 -8.02 19.77
N VAL A 64 -5.05 -8.68 18.64
CA VAL A 64 -5.49 -8.16 17.33
C VAL A 64 -6.60 -9.04 16.76
N SER A 65 -7.47 -8.45 15.97
CA SER A 65 -8.59 -9.14 15.34
C SER A 65 -8.43 -9.13 13.82
N GLY A 66 -8.55 -10.30 13.23
CA GLY A 66 -8.45 -10.47 11.79
C GLY A 66 -7.03 -10.31 11.24
N PHE A 67 -6.94 -10.24 9.91
CA PHE A 67 -5.70 -10.16 9.16
C PHE A 67 -5.68 -8.92 8.26
N ASN A 68 -4.49 -8.48 7.90
CA ASN A 68 -4.28 -7.54 6.81
C ASN A 68 -4.46 -8.26 5.45
N SER A 69 -4.61 -7.47 4.40
CA SER A 69 -4.86 -7.99 3.06
C SER A 69 -4.07 -7.20 2.03
N ILE A 70 -3.56 -7.88 1.01
CA ILE A 70 -2.92 -7.27 -0.15
C ILE A 70 -3.87 -7.40 -1.35
N PHE A 71 -4.13 -6.29 -2.02
CA PHE A 71 -4.88 -6.24 -3.25
C PHE A 71 -3.95 -5.86 -4.41
N ALA A 72 -3.54 -6.87 -5.20
CA ALA A 72 -2.68 -6.68 -6.34
C ALA A 72 -3.50 -6.33 -7.60
N VAL A 73 -3.03 -5.37 -8.37
CA VAL A 73 -3.64 -4.90 -9.61
C VAL A 73 -2.63 -4.93 -10.78
N SER A 74 -3.12 -4.81 -12.01
CA SER A 74 -2.32 -5.01 -13.23
C SER A 74 -1.29 -3.92 -13.53
N GLY A 75 -1.34 -2.79 -12.83
CA GLY A 75 -0.43 -1.67 -13.07
C GLY A 75 -0.85 -0.40 -12.32
N VAL A 76 -0.07 0.66 -12.50
CA VAL A 76 -0.25 1.94 -11.80
C VAL A 76 -1.59 2.59 -12.14
N ASP A 77 -2.03 2.56 -13.40
CA ASP A 77 -3.33 3.14 -13.79
C ASP A 77 -4.51 2.41 -13.12
N ALA A 78 -4.44 1.09 -13.01
CA ALA A 78 -5.42 0.33 -12.25
C ALA A 78 -5.38 0.71 -10.76
N ALA A 79 -4.19 0.86 -10.17
CA ALA A 79 -4.03 1.28 -8.78
C ALA A 79 -4.67 2.66 -8.52
N LYS A 80 -4.45 3.64 -9.41
CA LYS A 80 -5.08 4.97 -9.33
C LYS A 80 -6.61 4.88 -9.31
N LEU A 81 -7.17 4.13 -10.27
CA LEU A 81 -8.62 4.00 -10.41
C LEU A 81 -9.25 3.29 -9.21
N TYR A 82 -8.66 2.20 -8.76
CA TYR A 82 -9.14 1.49 -7.57
C TYR A 82 -9.01 2.34 -6.30
N TYR A 83 -7.88 3.01 -6.12
CA TYR A 83 -7.68 3.87 -4.95
C TYR A 83 -8.71 4.98 -4.87
N ALA A 84 -8.94 5.70 -5.99
CA ALA A 84 -9.98 6.74 -6.07
C ALA A 84 -11.38 6.18 -5.77
N GLU A 85 -11.70 5.00 -6.30
CA GLU A 85 -13.00 4.37 -6.06
C GLU A 85 -13.16 3.89 -4.61
N PHE A 86 -12.10 3.36 -3.98
CA PHE A 86 -12.11 3.05 -2.55
C PHE A 86 -12.39 4.29 -1.71
N GLN A 87 -11.69 5.41 -1.98
CA GLN A 87 -11.90 6.67 -1.26
C GLN A 87 -13.34 7.16 -1.44
N ARG A 88 -13.89 7.12 -2.66
CA ARG A 88 -15.25 7.51 -2.96
C ARG A 88 -16.27 6.68 -2.16
N GLN A 89 -16.19 5.35 -2.24
CA GLN A 89 -17.15 4.47 -1.56
C GLN A 89 -17.01 4.53 -0.04
N MET A 90 -15.80 4.68 0.50
CA MET A 90 -15.59 4.86 1.94
C MET A 90 -16.13 6.20 2.45
N ALA A 91 -16.12 7.25 1.63
CA ALA A 91 -16.74 8.53 1.96
C ALA A 91 -18.27 8.41 2.02
N GLU A 92 -18.88 7.65 1.11
CA GLU A 92 -20.33 7.38 1.11
C GLU A 92 -20.76 6.43 2.24
N HIS A 93 -19.86 5.52 2.64
CA HIS A 93 -20.11 4.50 3.65
C HIS A 93 -19.05 4.47 4.75
N PRO A 94 -19.01 5.45 5.66
CA PRO A 94 -17.96 5.58 6.69
C PRO A 94 -17.78 4.35 7.59
N GLN A 95 -18.85 3.54 7.78
CA GLN A 95 -18.83 2.30 8.55
C GLN A 95 -17.97 1.20 7.90
N ARG A 96 -17.65 1.32 6.60
CA ARG A 96 -16.83 0.37 5.84
C ARG A 96 -15.39 0.88 5.65
N ARG A 97 -14.97 1.88 6.43
CA ARG A 97 -13.68 2.53 6.24
C ARG A 97 -12.52 1.60 6.57
N LEU A 98 -11.63 1.45 5.63
CA LEU A 98 -10.36 0.72 5.75
C LEU A 98 -9.18 1.70 5.75
N LYS A 99 -8.08 1.28 6.34
CA LYS A 99 -6.78 1.94 6.17
C LYS A 99 -6.11 1.33 4.94
N ILE A 100 -5.89 2.13 3.92
CA ILE A 100 -5.33 1.69 2.64
C ILE A 100 -4.01 2.39 2.43
N ALA A 101 -2.96 1.61 2.16
CA ALA A 101 -1.66 2.09 1.70
C ALA A 101 -1.43 1.61 0.28
N VAL A 102 -0.77 2.41 -0.53
CA VAL A 102 -0.45 2.07 -1.91
C VAL A 102 1.05 1.86 -2.03
N ILE A 103 1.43 0.70 -2.54
CA ILE A 103 2.81 0.38 -2.88
C ILE A 103 2.85 0.00 -4.35
N TYR A 104 3.74 0.59 -5.10
CA TYR A 104 4.13 0.09 -6.40
C TYR A 104 5.62 0.34 -6.62
N SER A 105 6.28 -0.63 -7.23
CA SER A 105 7.65 -0.49 -7.70
C SER A 105 7.63 -0.05 -9.15
N TYR A 106 8.59 0.74 -9.53
CA TYR A 106 8.88 1.03 -10.90
C TYR A 106 10.07 0.16 -11.33
N GLY A 107 9.76 -0.95 -12.03
CA GLY A 107 10.71 -1.57 -12.91
C GLY A 107 10.39 -1.07 -14.31
N ALA A 108 11.30 -0.45 -15.02
CA ALA A 108 11.12 -0.20 -16.44
C ALA A 108 10.76 -1.54 -17.09
N ASN A 109 9.63 -1.60 -17.81
CA ASN A 109 9.42 -2.66 -18.80
C ASN A 109 10.45 -2.44 -19.92
N GLU A 110 11.69 -2.76 -19.64
CA GLU A 110 12.65 -3.00 -20.70
C GLU A 110 12.22 -4.31 -21.35
N GLU A 111 11.93 -4.24 -22.65
CA GLU A 111 11.81 -5.39 -23.51
C GLU A 111 12.92 -6.38 -23.16
N GLU A 112 12.55 -7.63 -22.94
CA GLU A 112 13.45 -8.74 -22.59
C GLU A 112 14.75 -8.69 -23.42
N THR A 113 15.79 -8.14 -22.88
CA THR A 113 17.15 -8.40 -23.31
C THR A 113 17.77 -9.30 -22.26
N ASP A 114 17.72 -10.58 -22.60
CA ASP A 114 18.57 -11.71 -22.20
C ASP A 114 19.43 -11.53 -20.93
N GLY A 115 18.89 -12.03 -19.82
CA GLY A 115 19.61 -12.82 -18.83
C GLY A 115 20.75 -12.14 -18.06
N ILE A 116 20.46 -11.16 -17.22
CA ILE A 116 21.11 -11.04 -15.89
C ILE A 116 20.09 -10.25 -15.05
N LEU A 117 19.54 -10.88 -14.01
CA LEU A 117 18.77 -10.19 -12.97
C LEU A 117 19.75 -9.31 -12.19
N ASP A 118 19.98 -8.08 -12.63
CA ASP A 118 20.45 -7.03 -11.74
C ASP A 118 19.36 -6.88 -10.64
N GLU A 119 19.80 -6.79 -9.40
CA GLU A 119 18.92 -6.51 -8.26
C GLU A 119 18.14 -5.23 -8.60
N GLU A 120 16.92 -5.40 -9.09
CA GLU A 120 16.02 -4.30 -9.45
C GLU A 120 15.90 -3.39 -8.24
N ASN A 121 16.37 -2.17 -8.37
CA ASN A 121 16.21 -1.13 -7.36
C ASN A 121 14.73 -0.71 -7.36
N THR A 122 13.89 -1.55 -6.76
CA THR A 122 12.42 -1.37 -6.67
C THR A 122 12.01 -0.09 -5.93
N GLU A 123 13.00 0.68 -5.48
CA GLU A 123 12.84 1.84 -4.62
C GLU A 123 13.06 3.17 -5.36
N ASP A 124 13.36 3.14 -6.67
CA ASP A 124 13.57 4.34 -7.46
C ASP A 124 12.26 4.84 -8.09
N THR A 125 11.79 5.98 -7.62
CA THR A 125 10.60 6.68 -8.15
C THR A 125 10.94 7.73 -9.20
N SER A 126 12.23 7.94 -9.52
CA SER A 126 12.69 9.00 -10.43
C SER A 126 12.21 8.81 -11.87
N ALA A 127 11.99 7.56 -12.27
CA ALA A 127 11.51 7.20 -13.61
C ALA A 127 9.97 7.19 -13.75
N LEU A 128 9.22 7.50 -12.69
CA LEU A 128 7.76 7.63 -12.77
C LEU A 128 7.37 8.84 -13.62
N ASP A 129 6.34 8.67 -14.47
CA ASP A 129 5.72 9.82 -15.11
C ASP A 129 5.11 10.77 -14.04
N ARG A 130 4.97 12.04 -14.40
CA ARG A 130 4.52 13.08 -13.48
C ARG A 130 3.18 12.73 -12.81
N ASN A 131 2.24 12.18 -13.56
CA ASN A 131 0.91 11.85 -13.06
C ASN A 131 0.97 10.69 -12.04
N SER A 132 1.81 9.68 -12.30
CA SER A 132 2.01 8.55 -11.38
C SER A 132 2.71 8.99 -10.09
N ARG A 133 3.65 9.93 -10.19
CA ARG A 133 4.32 10.53 -9.04
C ARG A 133 3.36 11.38 -8.20
N ASP A 134 2.57 12.25 -8.82
CA ASP A 134 1.56 13.07 -8.14
C ASP A 134 0.54 12.20 -7.38
N PHE A 135 0.15 11.08 -7.98
CA PHE A 135 -0.72 10.10 -7.32
C PHE A 135 -0.04 9.45 -6.10
N LEU A 136 1.21 9.03 -6.23
CA LEU A 136 1.97 8.43 -5.13
C LEU A 136 2.11 9.42 -3.97
N ASP A 137 2.44 10.67 -4.26
CA ASP A 137 2.53 11.74 -3.26
C ASP A 137 1.20 11.98 -2.55
N ALA A 138 0.09 11.92 -3.27
CA ALA A 138 -1.24 12.02 -2.66
C ALA A 138 -1.53 10.83 -1.74
N ALA A 139 -1.26 9.61 -2.18
CA ALA A 139 -1.47 8.40 -1.37
C ALA A 139 -0.56 8.38 -0.12
N ILE A 140 0.68 8.85 -0.23
CA ILE A 140 1.60 8.98 0.92
C ILE A 140 1.11 10.06 1.90
N ARG A 141 0.54 11.17 1.42
CA ARG A 141 -0.07 12.17 2.32
C ARG A 141 -1.23 11.57 3.13
N ASP A 142 -2.12 10.82 2.49
CA ASP A 142 -3.20 10.13 3.19
C ASP A 142 -2.64 9.14 4.24
N TYR A 143 -1.56 8.44 3.90
CA TYR A 143 -0.87 7.55 4.84
C TYR A 143 -0.27 8.31 6.03
N ASN A 144 0.39 9.43 5.76
CA ASN A 144 0.97 10.28 6.81
C ASN A 144 -0.10 10.78 7.80
N GLU A 145 -1.29 11.14 7.32
CA GLU A 145 -2.42 11.51 8.16
C GLU A 145 -2.91 10.34 9.02
N MET A 146 -3.04 9.14 8.41
CA MET A 146 -3.51 7.93 9.11
C MET A 146 -2.57 7.49 10.25
N PHE A 147 -1.27 7.63 10.05
CA PHE A 147 -0.25 7.09 10.95
C PHE A 147 0.61 8.14 11.64
N ARG A 148 0.34 9.44 11.39
CA ARG A 148 1.09 10.59 11.93
C ARG A 148 2.58 10.51 11.60
N THR A 149 2.87 10.22 10.35
CA THR A 149 4.22 10.12 9.79
C THR A 149 4.53 11.31 8.87
N ASN A 150 5.74 11.37 8.32
CA ASN A 150 6.20 12.46 7.45
C ASN A 150 7.04 11.92 6.29
N TYR A 151 6.48 11.00 5.52
CA TYR A 151 7.11 10.43 4.34
C TYR A 151 6.78 11.23 3.07
N SER A 152 7.59 11.06 2.02
CA SER A 152 7.33 11.58 0.68
C SER A 152 7.76 10.55 -0.37
N ALA A 153 7.43 10.79 -1.62
CA ALA A 153 7.85 9.94 -2.74
C ALA A 153 9.32 10.16 -3.16
N ASP A 154 10.11 10.87 -2.37
CA ASP A 154 11.50 11.21 -2.72
C ASP A 154 12.51 10.36 -1.94
N GLY A 155 13.45 9.74 -2.66
CA GLY A 155 14.66 9.11 -2.14
C GLY A 155 14.46 8.31 -0.85
N ASP A 156 15.29 8.59 0.17
CA ASP A 156 15.26 7.87 1.46
C ASP A 156 13.91 7.92 2.17
N LYS A 157 13.12 8.99 1.98
CA LYS A 157 11.79 9.10 2.59
C LYS A 157 10.79 8.13 1.99
N PHE A 158 10.93 7.83 0.70
CA PHE A 158 10.13 6.79 0.06
C PHE A 158 10.51 5.39 0.56
N GLN A 159 11.81 5.12 0.71
CA GLN A 159 12.30 3.87 1.30
C GLN A 159 11.76 3.67 2.72
N ASN A 160 11.77 4.74 3.52
CA ASN A 160 11.23 4.71 4.87
C ASN A 160 9.72 4.47 4.89
N TYR A 161 8.97 5.07 3.94
CA TYR A 161 7.55 4.77 3.73
C TYR A 161 7.33 3.29 3.43
N TYR A 162 8.07 2.73 2.48
CA TYR A 162 7.97 1.32 2.11
C TYR A 162 8.23 0.38 3.31
N LYS A 163 9.29 0.66 4.08
CA LYS A 163 9.62 -0.09 5.30
C LYS A 163 8.53 0.02 6.35
N ASP A 164 7.99 1.23 6.58
CA ASP A 164 6.91 1.46 7.56
C ASP A 164 5.66 0.67 7.18
N VAL A 165 5.23 0.71 5.91
CA VAL A 165 4.10 -0.09 5.41
C VAL A 165 4.35 -1.57 5.63
N SER A 166 5.53 -2.08 5.28
CA SER A 166 5.90 -3.50 5.43
C SER A 166 5.89 -3.95 6.89
N LEU A 167 6.34 -3.10 7.81
CA LEU A 167 6.35 -3.40 9.25
C LEU A 167 4.95 -3.38 9.91
N ARG A 168 3.98 -2.68 9.28
CA ARG A 168 2.59 -2.64 9.76
C ARG A 168 1.72 -3.76 9.19
N MET A 169 2.17 -4.41 8.11
CA MET A 169 1.48 -5.55 7.49
C MET A 169 1.71 -6.83 8.25
#